data_acc402239b68d2b6740342677a041c19
#
_entry.id   acc402239b68d2b6740342677a041c19
#
_cell.length_a   1.000
_cell.length_b   1.000
_cell.length_c   1.000
_cell.angle_alpha   90.00
_cell.angle_beta   90.00
_cell.angle_gamma   90.00
#
_symmetry.space_group_name_H-M   'P 1'
#
loop_
_entity.id
_entity.type
_entity.pdbx_description
1 polymer ?
#
loop_
_entity_poly.entity_id
_entity_poly.type
_entity_poly.pdbx_seq_one_letter_code
_entity_poly.pdbx_strand_id
1 'polypeptide(L)'
;MELILKYFPELTDCQRQRFAALYDLYADWNAKINVVSRKDFDQLYLRHVLHSLAIAKVCAFDAGARILDVGCGGGFPSVPLAILF
;
A
#
# COMPACT_ATOMS: atom_id res chain seq x y z
N MET A 1 3.42 -5.81 -8.20
CA MET A 1 2.67 -6.81 -7.41
C MET A 1 3.51 -8.03 -7.02
N GLU A 2 4.31 -8.55 -7.93
CA GLU A 2 5.20 -9.67 -7.61
C GLU A 2 6.15 -9.39 -6.47
N LEU A 3 6.64 -8.15 -6.36
CA LEU A 3 7.51 -7.72 -5.27
C LEU A 3 6.81 -7.89 -3.91
N ILE A 4 5.54 -7.56 -3.81
CA ILE A 4 4.77 -7.71 -2.58
C ILE A 4 4.62 -9.19 -2.21
N LEU A 5 4.32 -10.04 -3.19
CA LEU A 5 4.18 -11.48 -2.96
C LEU A 5 5.49 -12.13 -2.52
N LYS A 6 6.63 -11.58 -2.93
CA LYS A 6 7.95 -12.08 -2.51
C LYS A 6 8.14 -12.00 -1.00
N TYR A 7 7.68 -10.91 -0.38
CA TYR A 7 7.83 -10.66 1.05
C TYR A 7 6.61 -11.04 1.87
N PHE A 8 5.45 -11.16 1.22
CA PHE A 8 4.18 -11.53 1.87
C PHE A 8 3.48 -12.62 1.05
N PRO A 9 4.03 -13.86 1.04
CA PRO A 9 3.49 -14.92 0.18
C PRO A 9 2.14 -15.48 0.65
N GLU A 10 1.73 -15.19 1.89
CA GLU A 10 0.53 -15.76 2.51
C GLU A 10 -0.72 -14.88 2.35
N LEU A 11 -0.68 -13.89 1.47
CA LEU A 11 -1.82 -13.03 1.21
C LEU A 11 -3.01 -13.84 0.69
N THR A 12 -4.22 -13.50 1.17
CA THR A 12 -5.46 -14.06 0.62
C THR A 12 -5.68 -13.56 -0.81
N ASP A 13 -6.56 -14.22 -1.56
CA ASP A 13 -6.90 -13.80 -2.91
C ASP A 13 -7.50 -12.39 -2.93
N CYS A 14 -8.33 -12.07 -1.93
CA CYS A 14 -8.91 -10.74 -1.79
C CYS A 14 -7.81 -9.68 -1.58
N GLN A 15 -6.84 -9.95 -0.71
CA GLN A 15 -5.72 -9.05 -0.48
C GLN A 15 -4.87 -8.87 -1.74
N ARG A 16 -4.59 -9.95 -2.47
CA ARG A 16 -3.85 -9.90 -3.74
C ARG A 16 -4.56 -9.02 -4.75
N GLN A 17 -5.87 -9.17 -4.89
CA GLN A 17 -6.67 -8.35 -5.81
C GLN A 17 -6.62 -6.88 -5.43
N ARG A 18 -6.73 -6.57 -4.14
CA ARG A 18 -6.67 -5.19 -3.66
C ARG A 18 -5.32 -4.56 -3.88
N PHE A 19 -4.23 -5.28 -3.60
CA PHE A 19 -2.88 -4.77 -3.87
C PHE A 19 -2.64 -4.60 -5.38
N ALA A 20 -3.10 -5.55 -6.19
CA ALA A 20 -2.95 -5.45 -7.64
C ALA A 20 -3.71 -4.26 -8.23
N ALA A 21 -4.85 -3.89 -7.65
CA ALA A 21 -5.66 -2.77 -8.09
C ALA A 21 -5.06 -1.40 -7.76
N LEU A 22 -4.10 -1.32 -6.85
CA LEU A 22 -3.56 -0.04 -6.39
C LEU A 22 -2.89 0.76 -7.50
N TYR A 23 -2.17 0.12 -8.41
CA TYR A 23 -1.48 0.83 -9.48
C TYR A 23 -2.48 1.62 -10.34
N ASP A 24 -3.52 0.96 -10.82
CA ASP A 24 -4.53 1.61 -11.66
C ASP A 24 -5.32 2.66 -10.90
N LEU A 25 -5.62 2.40 -9.63
CA LEU A 25 -6.31 3.35 -8.78
C LEU A 25 -5.49 4.64 -8.59
N TYR A 26 -4.21 4.50 -8.27
CA TYR A 26 -3.34 5.66 -8.08
C TYR A 26 -3.04 6.35 -9.41
N ALA A 27 -2.96 5.61 -10.52
CA ALA A 27 -2.81 6.22 -11.83
C ALA A 27 -3.99 7.12 -12.18
N ASP A 28 -5.21 6.64 -11.92
CA ASP A 28 -6.44 7.39 -12.18
C ASP A 28 -6.51 8.67 -11.34
N TRP A 29 -6.27 8.56 -10.03
CA TRP A 29 -6.27 9.70 -9.14
C TRP A 29 -5.12 10.67 -9.42
N ASN A 30 -3.95 10.15 -9.75
CA ASN A 30 -2.77 10.99 -10.03
C ASN A 30 -2.95 11.83 -11.30
N ALA A 31 -3.78 11.37 -12.23
CA ALA A 31 -4.13 12.16 -13.41
C ALA A 31 -5.01 13.38 -13.05
N LYS A 32 -5.75 13.30 -11.94
CA LYS A 32 -6.65 14.36 -11.47
C LYS A 32 -5.97 15.27 -10.45
N ILE A 33 -5.30 14.68 -9.48
CA ILE A 33 -4.57 15.38 -8.42
C ILE A 33 -3.24 14.65 -8.18
N ASN A 34 -2.21 15.40 -7.83
CA ASN A 34 -0.87 14.83 -7.65
C ASN A 34 -0.74 14.20 -6.27
N VAL A 35 -1.16 12.92 -6.12
CA VAL A 35 -1.10 12.18 -4.84
C VAL A 35 0.23 11.46 -4.64
N VAL A 36 0.93 11.12 -5.72
CA VAL A 36 2.25 10.49 -5.70
C VAL A 36 3.15 11.23 -6.69
N SER A 37 4.42 11.43 -6.33
CA SER A 37 5.40 12.04 -7.22
C SER A 37 5.50 11.26 -8.54
N ARG A 38 5.56 11.96 -9.67
CA ARG A 38 5.74 11.32 -10.98
C ARG A 38 7.01 10.50 -11.06
N LYS A 39 8.07 10.92 -10.37
CA LYS A 39 9.34 10.19 -10.32
C LYS A 39 9.19 8.84 -9.64
N ASP A 40 8.32 8.75 -8.63
CA ASP A 40 8.17 7.56 -7.82
C ASP A 40 7.04 6.65 -8.31
N PHE A 41 6.18 7.14 -9.23
CA PHE A 41 4.98 6.42 -9.65
C PHE A 41 5.31 5.06 -10.28
N ASP A 42 6.33 4.99 -11.12
CA ASP A 42 6.76 3.73 -11.75
C ASP A 42 7.24 2.70 -10.73
N GLN A 43 7.66 3.16 -9.56
CA GLN A 43 8.11 2.32 -8.45
C GLN A 43 7.11 2.31 -7.29
N LEU A 44 5.81 2.44 -7.61
CA LEU A 44 4.76 2.52 -6.60
C LEU A 44 4.84 1.38 -5.59
N TYR A 45 4.96 0.14 -6.08
CA TYR A 45 4.99 -1.03 -5.20
C TYR A 45 6.25 -1.09 -4.35
N LEU A 46 7.40 -0.68 -4.87
CA LEU A 46 8.64 -0.69 -4.11
C LEU A 46 8.71 0.45 -3.10
N ARG A 47 8.51 1.69 -3.58
CA ARG A 47 8.79 2.88 -2.78
C ARG A 47 7.67 3.28 -1.84
N HIS A 48 6.43 2.93 -2.17
CA HIS A 48 5.28 3.31 -1.37
C HIS A 48 4.60 2.11 -0.72
N VAL A 49 4.21 1.09 -1.49
CA VAL A 49 3.45 -0.03 -0.94
C VAL A 49 4.33 -0.91 -0.07
N LEU A 50 5.42 -1.45 -0.60
CA LEU A 50 6.31 -2.32 0.18
C LEU A 50 6.96 -1.58 1.34
N HIS A 51 7.38 -0.34 1.11
CA HIS A 51 7.95 0.49 2.17
C HIS A 51 6.97 0.66 3.33
N SER A 52 5.69 0.90 3.04
CA SER A 52 4.63 0.99 4.05
C SER A 52 4.45 -0.34 4.78
N LEU A 53 4.44 -1.45 4.06
CA LEU A 53 4.26 -2.78 4.63
C LEU A 53 5.44 -3.25 5.46
N ALA A 54 6.60 -2.59 5.37
CA ALA A 54 7.75 -2.88 6.24
C ALA A 54 7.38 -2.74 7.73
N ILE A 55 6.43 -1.89 8.06
CA ILE A 55 5.91 -1.76 9.43
C ILE A 55 5.38 -3.09 9.95
N ALA A 56 4.73 -3.89 9.10
CA ALA A 56 4.17 -5.18 9.48
C ALA A 56 5.23 -6.23 9.83
N LYS A 57 6.49 -6.00 9.46
CA LYS A 57 7.60 -6.89 9.83
C LYS A 57 8.08 -6.66 11.27
N VAL A 58 7.75 -5.52 11.87
CA VAL A 58 8.10 -5.16 13.25
C VAL A 58 6.88 -5.05 14.16
N CYS A 59 5.72 -4.72 13.62
CA CYS A 59 4.48 -4.53 14.38
C CYS A 59 3.36 -5.35 13.75
N ALA A 60 2.54 -5.98 14.61
CA ALA A 60 1.32 -6.64 14.17
C ALA A 60 0.12 -5.91 14.76
N PHE A 61 -0.91 -5.68 13.95
CA PHE A 61 -2.15 -5.07 14.39
C PHE A 61 -3.27 -6.11 14.40
N ASP A 62 -4.13 -6.03 15.42
CA ASP A 62 -5.31 -6.89 15.48
C ASP A 62 -6.34 -6.46 14.43
N ALA A 63 -7.16 -7.42 13.98
CA ALA A 63 -8.28 -7.10 13.10
C ALA A 63 -9.19 -6.08 13.79
N GLY A 64 -9.56 -5.04 13.06
CA GLY A 64 -10.38 -3.95 13.60
C GLY A 64 -9.62 -2.91 14.41
N ALA A 65 -8.28 -3.00 14.49
CA ALA A 65 -7.47 -1.99 15.18
C ALA A 65 -7.69 -0.60 14.56
N ARG A 66 -7.69 0.41 15.42
CA ARG A 66 -7.79 1.81 15.00
C ARG A 66 -6.39 2.40 14.91
N ILE A 67 -6.06 2.97 13.74
CA ILE A 67 -4.75 3.53 13.47
C ILE A 67 -4.94 4.96 12.97
N LEU A 68 -4.20 5.90 13.57
CA LEU A 68 -4.16 7.28 13.12
C LEU A 68 -2.89 7.49 12.27
N ASP A 69 -3.08 7.91 11.04
CA ASP A 69 -1.99 8.22 10.13
C ASP A 69 -1.87 9.74 9.97
N VAL A 70 -0.96 10.33 10.71
CA VAL A 70 -0.75 11.79 10.72
C VAL A 70 0.02 12.20 9.47
N GLY A 71 -0.57 13.12 8.67
CA GLY A 71 0.06 13.58 7.44
C GLY A 71 0.12 12.51 6.37
N CYS A 72 -0.96 11.74 6.18
CA CYS A 72 -0.96 10.56 5.31
C CYS A 72 -0.72 10.86 3.82
N GLY A 73 -0.92 12.11 3.36
CA GLY A 73 -0.73 12.45 1.95
C GLY A 73 -1.57 11.55 1.03
N GLY A 74 -0.93 10.76 0.19
CA GLY A 74 -1.59 9.83 -0.72
C GLY A 74 -2.13 8.56 -0.08
N GLY A 75 -2.12 8.44 1.25
CA GLY A 75 -2.63 7.27 1.96
C GLY A 75 -1.57 6.23 2.29
N PHE A 76 -0.34 6.66 2.49
CA PHE A 76 0.77 5.78 2.89
C PHE A 76 1.27 6.19 4.29
N PRO A 77 1.45 5.25 5.20
CA PRO A 77 1.30 3.80 5.07
C PRO A 77 -0.11 3.24 5.29
N SER A 78 -1.12 4.09 5.52
CA SER A 78 -2.44 3.63 5.97
C SER A 78 -3.15 2.70 4.99
N VAL A 79 -3.17 3.00 3.68
CA VAL A 79 -3.89 2.18 2.69
C VAL A 79 -3.30 0.77 2.58
N PRO A 80 -1.98 0.58 2.37
CA PRO A 80 -1.40 -0.77 2.35
C PRO A 80 -1.63 -1.53 3.65
N LEU A 81 -1.51 -0.89 4.80
CA LEU A 81 -1.74 -1.55 6.10
C LEU A 81 -3.21 -1.95 6.27
N ALA A 82 -4.16 -1.13 5.79
CA ALA A 82 -5.57 -1.47 5.83
C ALA A 82 -5.91 -2.69 4.97
N ILE A 83 -5.21 -2.88 3.85
CA ILE A 83 -5.39 -4.07 3.01
C ILE A 83 -4.83 -5.31 3.72
N LEU A 84 -3.67 -5.18 4.35
CA LEU A 84 -2.99 -6.30 4.99
C LEU A 84 -3.69 -6.77 6.27
N PHE A 85 -4.20 -5.84 7.06
CA PHE A 85 -4.88 -6.10 8.35
C PHE A 85 -6.41 -5.79 8.32
#